data_cdf34167ed301563b0cc1c3865cca098
#
_entry.id   cdf34167ed301563b0cc1c3865cca098
#
_cell.length_a   1.000
_cell.length_b   1.000
_cell.length_c   1.000
_cell.angle_alpha   90.00
_cell.angle_beta   90.00
_cell.angle_gamma   90.00
#
_symmetry.space_group_name_H-M   'P 1'
#
loop_
_entity.id
_entity.type
_entity.pdbx_description
1 polymer ?
#
loop_
_entity_poly.entity_id
_entity_poly.type
_entity_poly.pdbx_seq_one_letter_code
_entity_poly.pdbx_strand_id
1 'polypeptide(L)'
;MKRRVLTALCAVMLVFALCGCDIFTADTAELLSPPELSGDISPIADAIAKSAGGQYTLKYPSNGNYRSAVVQNDIDGDGILEAFAFYSMKESDGDAANMYINVVVRRESEWASAATQKIVAGGVERIDFCDLDGDGISEILVGWEIYGASERQLAVYSFKNGELTQRTMQKYSRFVCCDLDEDGTNEIFIIKFSAAEQINSASVYKLTEGGVTELYSCELDKTVQSVAEPVVSHLSSGKPAVYIDEIKGVGAVTEVLFVEKNQLVNPLMNPESQETLLTLRSAGIGARDINNDGIIEIPVQENVPSLTKSAVNEKLYLTNWCSYNGETLTNQMTAMINSNDGYYYVLSPKWTGQIAVLKDTENHIREIYRYDGETASAADMLVSFVTVKLNDKDVQKYLNEGFTEITRDEISVYLCKIGETAAAQGINTDTVKQNFKLTE
;
A
#
# COMPACT_ATOMS: atom_id res chain seq x y z
N MET A 1 54.01 -20.68 -40.25
CA MET A 1 53.06 -21.24 -39.28
C MET A 1 52.26 -20.18 -38.52
N LYS A 2 52.85 -19.13 -37.97
CA LYS A 2 52.11 -18.09 -37.14
C LYS A 2 51.01 -17.34 -37.90
N ARG A 3 51.16 -17.05 -39.21
CA ARG A 3 50.11 -16.37 -39.99
C ARG A 3 48.84 -17.22 -40.24
N ARG A 4 49.02 -18.55 -40.42
CA ARG A 4 47.90 -19.49 -40.65
C ARG A 4 47.12 -19.78 -39.38
N VAL A 5 47.75 -19.70 -38.20
CA VAL A 5 47.08 -19.85 -36.90
C VAL A 5 46.28 -18.60 -36.57
N LEU A 6 46.81 -17.41 -36.92
CA LEU A 6 46.10 -16.14 -36.70
C LEU A 6 44.83 -16.02 -37.55
N THR A 7 44.91 -16.45 -38.85
CA THR A 7 43.72 -16.46 -39.73
C THR A 7 42.68 -17.50 -39.31
N ALA A 8 43.10 -18.65 -38.78
CA ALA A 8 42.15 -19.64 -38.22
C ALA A 8 41.47 -19.13 -36.94
N LEU A 9 42.21 -18.41 -36.07
CA LEU A 9 41.67 -17.82 -34.86
C LEU A 9 40.66 -16.69 -35.17
N CYS A 10 40.96 -15.84 -36.17
CA CYS A 10 40.02 -14.80 -36.62
C CYS A 10 38.77 -15.39 -37.28
N ALA A 11 38.90 -16.50 -38.04
CA ALA A 11 37.73 -17.17 -38.62
C ALA A 11 36.82 -17.82 -37.58
N VAL A 12 37.39 -18.39 -36.51
CA VAL A 12 36.61 -18.95 -35.38
C VAL A 12 35.92 -17.83 -34.58
N MET A 13 36.59 -16.68 -34.35
CA MET A 13 35.93 -15.53 -33.73
C MET A 13 34.78 -14.95 -34.57
N LEU A 14 34.92 -14.95 -35.89
CA LEU A 14 33.87 -14.46 -36.79
C LEU A 14 32.64 -15.38 -36.81
N VAL A 15 32.83 -16.69 -36.65
CA VAL A 15 31.73 -17.66 -36.56
C VAL A 15 30.96 -17.51 -35.24
N PHE A 16 31.65 -17.20 -34.13
CA PHE A 16 30.99 -16.91 -32.85
C PHE A 16 30.24 -15.56 -32.83
N ALA A 17 30.63 -14.59 -33.63
CA ALA A 17 29.95 -13.31 -33.77
C ALA A 17 28.66 -13.40 -34.63
N LEU A 18 28.49 -14.46 -35.41
CA LEU A 18 27.32 -14.69 -36.26
C LEU A 18 26.25 -15.60 -35.63
N CYS A 19 26.57 -16.26 -34.52
CA CYS A 19 25.62 -17.12 -33.77
C CYS A 19 24.95 -16.44 -32.58
N GLY A 20 25.09 -15.12 -32.44
CA GLY A 20 24.58 -14.40 -31.29
C GLY A 20 23.49 -13.38 -31.64
N CYS A 21 22.34 -13.82 -32.17
CA CYS A 21 21.19 -12.95 -32.35
C CYS A 21 19.85 -13.71 -32.50
N ASP A 22 19.56 -14.66 -31.60
CA ASP A 22 18.20 -15.20 -31.53
C ASP A 22 17.70 -15.36 -30.08
N ILE A 23 18.25 -14.58 -29.12
CA ILE A 23 17.83 -14.65 -27.71
C ILE A 23 16.82 -13.57 -27.37
N PHE A 24 16.50 -12.61 -28.24
CA PHE A 24 15.58 -11.52 -27.99
C PHE A 24 14.61 -11.20 -29.14
N THR A 25 14.05 -12.22 -29.77
CA THR A 25 12.78 -12.09 -30.46
C THR A 25 11.70 -12.76 -29.57
N ALA A 26 11.56 -12.33 -28.33
CA ALA A 26 10.28 -12.53 -27.66
C ALA A 26 9.27 -11.75 -28.50
N ASP A 27 8.40 -12.49 -29.19
CA ASP A 27 7.28 -11.91 -29.91
C ASP A 27 6.51 -11.03 -28.92
N THR A 28 6.36 -9.74 -29.21
CA THR A 28 5.59 -8.85 -28.35
C THR A 28 4.14 -9.34 -28.16
N ALA A 29 3.63 -10.16 -29.06
CA ALA A 29 2.37 -10.86 -28.92
C ALA A 29 2.43 -11.97 -27.85
N GLU A 30 3.58 -12.63 -27.67
CA GLU A 30 3.78 -13.66 -26.63
C GLU A 30 3.95 -13.05 -25.24
N LEU A 31 4.58 -11.87 -25.14
CA LEU A 31 4.66 -11.09 -23.89
C LEU A 31 3.32 -10.44 -23.50
N LEU A 32 2.40 -10.27 -24.44
CA LEU A 32 1.06 -9.75 -24.23
C LEU A 32 0.00 -10.86 -24.17
N SER A 33 0.40 -12.12 -24.39
CA SER A 33 -0.51 -13.25 -24.17
C SER A 33 -0.78 -13.41 -22.67
N PRO A 34 -2.02 -13.71 -22.29
CA PRO A 34 -2.33 -14.09 -20.92
C PRO A 34 -1.42 -15.25 -20.50
N PRO A 35 -0.96 -15.33 -19.23
CA PRO A 35 -0.18 -16.46 -18.75
C PRO A 35 -0.87 -17.77 -19.13
N GLU A 36 -0.17 -18.71 -19.75
CA GLU A 36 -0.70 -20.04 -19.98
C GLU A 36 -1.05 -20.66 -18.62
N LEU A 37 -2.27 -21.17 -18.50
CA LEU A 37 -2.73 -21.85 -17.31
C LEU A 37 -1.81 -23.06 -17.05
N SER A 38 -1.25 -23.15 -15.86
CA SER A 38 -0.42 -24.31 -15.47
C SER A 38 -1.22 -25.59 -15.57
N GLY A 39 -0.58 -26.74 -15.79
CA GLY A 39 -1.24 -28.02 -16.06
C GLY A 39 -2.31 -28.44 -15.04
N ASP A 40 -2.20 -27.99 -13.79
CA ASP A 40 -3.17 -28.26 -12.72
C ASP A 40 -4.49 -27.49 -12.88
N ILE A 41 -4.53 -26.45 -13.71
CA ILE A 41 -5.72 -25.61 -13.95
C ILE A 41 -6.47 -26.02 -15.21
N SER A 42 -5.91 -26.89 -16.06
CA SER A 42 -6.53 -27.34 -17.29
C SER A 42 -7.93 -27.95 -17.09
N PRO A 43 -8.18 -28.81 -16.10
CA PRO A 43 -9.54 -29.36 -15.87
C PRO A 43 -10.58 -28.31 -15.47
N ILE A 44 -10.13 -27.24 -14.75
CA ILE A 44 -10.98 -26.11 -14.39
C ILE A 44 -11.31 -25.29 -15.64
N ALA A 45 -10.32 -25.04 -16.51
CA ALA A 45 -10.51 -24.34 -17.77
C ALA A 45 -11.48 -25.09 -18.70
N ASP A 46 -11.42 -26.42 -18.75
CA ASP A 46 -12.35 -27.24 -19.51
C ASP A 46 -13.80 -27.13 -18.98
N ALA A 47 -13.97 -27.11 -17.65
CA ALA A 47 -15.27 -26.92 -17.02
C ALA A 47 -15.84 -25.51 -17.33
N ILE A 48 -15.01 -24.48 -17.30
CA ILE A 48 -15.39 -23.11 -17.68
C ILE A 48 -15.79 -23.07 -19.15
N ALA A 49 -14.98 -23.62 -20.05
CA ALA A 49 -15.23 -23.64 -21.49
C ALA A 49 -16.58 -24.36 -21.81
N LYS A 50 -16.85 -25.47 -21.14
CA LYS A 50 -18.11 -26.21 -21.25
C LYS A 50 -19.30 -25.39 -20.77
N SER A 51 -19.16 -24.68 -19.67
CA SER A 51 -20.20 -23.81 -19.11
C SER A 51 -20.45 -22.58 -20.00
N ALA A 52 -19.40 -21.96 -20.53
CA ALA A 52 -19.52 -20.79 -21.40
C ALA A 52 -20.23 -21.11 -22.72
N GLY A 53 -20.07 -22.35 -23.24
CA GLY A 53 -20.78 -22.83 -24.42
C GLY A 53 -20.44 -22.11 -25.73
N GLY A 54 -19.42 -21.24 -25.74
CA GLY A 54 -19.01 -20.43 -26.86
C GLY A 54 -17.63 -19.81 -26.66
N GLN A 55 -17.29 -18.87 -27.55
CA GLN A 55 -16.03 -18.12 -27.44
C GLN A 55 -16.07 -17.18 -26.24
N TYR A 56 -15.17 -17.34 -25.29
CA TYR A 56 -15.04 -16.50 -24.12
C TYR A 56 -13.60 -15.98 -23.97
N THR A 57 -13.44 -14.90 -23.19
CA THR A 57 -12.16 -14.35 -22.84
C THR A 57 -12.09 -14.22 -21.31
N LEU A 58 -11.13 -14.88 -20.68
CA LEU A 58 -10.90 -14.77 -19.24
C LEU A 58 -10.58 -13.32 -18.88
N LYS A 59 -11.03 -12.92 -17.69
CA LYS A 59 -10.77 -11.62 -17.09
C LYS A 59 -10.09 -11.81 -15.74
N TYR A 60 -9.31 -10.81 -15.38
CA TYR A 60 -8.48 -10.85 -14.17
C TYR A 60 -8.90 -9.70 -13.27
N PRO A 61 -8.95 -9.89 -11.95
CA PRO A 61 -9.08 -8.76 -11.04
C PRO A 61 -7.90 -7.80 -11.22
N SER A 62 -8.19 -6.52 -11.42
CA SER A 62 -7.17 -5.48 -11.65
C SER A 62 -6.46 -5.06 -10.38
N ASN A 63 -7.04 -5.35 -9.20
CA ASN A 63 -6.55 -4.96 -7.88
C ASN A 63 -6.78 -6.10 -6.84
N GLY A 64 -6.41 -5.83 -5.57
CA GLY A 64 -6.56 -6.78 -4.46
C GLY A 64 -5.51 -7.89 -4.45
N ASN A 65 -5.73 -8.87 -3.59
CA ASN A 65 -4.77 -9.97 -3.35
C ASN A 65 -4.89 -11.10 -4.39
N TYR A 66 -6.04 -11.25 -5.02
CA TYR A 66 -6.35 -12.33 -5.95
C TYR A 66 -6.38 -11.79 -7.38
N ARG A 67 -5.24 -11.81 -8.08
CA ARG A 67 -5.09 -11.29 -9.45
C ARG A 67 -4.99 -12.37 -10.53
N SER A 68 -5.30 -13.63 -10.19
CA SER A 68 -5.27 -14.74 -11.14
C SER A 68 -6.57 -14.81 -11.95
N ALA A 69 -6.50 -15.40 -13.15
CA ALA A 69 -7.69 -15.70 -13.96
C ALA A 69 -8.63 -16.70 -13.28
N VAL A 70 -8.06 -17.58 -12.47
CA VAL A 70 -8.77 -18.54 -11.62
C VAL A 70 -8.32 -18.30 -10.20
N VAL A 71 -9.26 -18.01 -9.33
CA VAL A 71 -9.07 -17.84 -7.90
C VAL A 71 -9.68 -19.02 -7.18
N GLN A 72 -9.01 -19.55 -6.18
CA GLN A 72 -9.50 -20.70 -5.41
C GLN A 72 -9.69 -20.36 -3.94
N ASN A 73 -10.83 -20.76 -3.38
CA ASN A 73 -11.16 -20.63 -1.96
C ASN A 73 -12.19 -21.69 -1.58
N ASP A 74 -12.16 -22.15 -0.33
CA ASP A 74 -13.18 -23.02 0.25
C ASP A 74 -14.37 -22.13 0.67
N ILE A 75 -15.45 -22.19 -0.11
CA ILE A 75 -16.63 -21.33 0.06
C ILE A 75 -17.89 -22.09 0.46
N ASP A 76 -17.79 -23.40 0.69
CA ASP A 76 -18.89 -24.20 1.23
C ASP A 76 -18.50 -24.96 2.51
N GLY A 77 -17.24 -24.81 2.95
CA GLY A 77 -16.73 -25.31 4.23
C GLY A 77 -16.45 -26.82 4.23
N ASP A 78 -16.34 -27.45 3.06
CA ASP A 78 -16.10 -28.90 2.94
C ASP A 78 -14.61 -29.28 3.00
N GLY A 79 -13.71 -28.28 3.01
CA GLY A 79 -12.25 -28.43 3.01
C GLY A 79 -11.64 -28.63 1.61
N ILE A 80 -12.45 -28.58 0.55
CA ILE A 80 -12.01 -28.62 -0.84
C ILE A 80 -12.15 -27.23 -1.43
N LEU A 81 -11.14 -26.76 -2.17
CA LEU A 81 -11.21 -25.43 -2.76
C LEU A 81 -12.11 -25.43 -4.00
N GLU A 82 -13.08 -24.54 -4.06
CA GLU A 82 -13.80 -24.17 -5.27
C GLU A 82 -12.94 -23.20 -6.09
N ALA A 83 -13.22 -23.15 -7.39
CA ALA A 83 -12.57 -22.24 -8.31
C ALA A 83 -13.54 -21.19 -8.84
N PHE A 84 -13.06 -19.94 -8.89
CA PHE A 84 -13.78 -18.80 -9.45
C PHE A 84 -13.09 -18.34 -10.71
N ALA A 85 -13.87 -18.12 -11.76
CA ALA A 85 -13.38 -17.53 -12.97
C ALA A 85 -14.26 -16.36 -13.42
N PHE A 86 -13.64 -15.31 -13.88
CA PHE A 86 -14.30 -14.19 -14.50
C PHE A 86 -14.03 -14.22 -16.00
N TYR A 87 -15.06 -14.07 -16.81
CA TYR A 87 -14.90 -14.00 -18.24
C TYR A 87 -15.94 -13.10 -18.91
N SER A 88 -15.63 -12.64 -20.13
CA SER A 88 -16.57 -12.01 -21.03
C SER A 88 -16.86 -12.91 -22.22
N MET A 89 -18.09 -12.85 -22.75
CA MET A 89 -18.44 -13.52 -23.98
C MET A 89 -18.55 -12.50 -25.12
N LYS A 90 -18.10 -12.90 -26.33
CA LYS A 90 -18.27 -12.12 -27.52
C LYS A 90 -19.72 -12.28 -28.00
N GLU A 91 -20.57 -11.33 -27.67
CA GLU A 91 -21.93 -11.27 -28.22
C GLU A 91 -21.90 -10.64 -29.62
N SER A 92 -22.84 -11.08 -30.50
CA SER A 92 -22.91 -10.66 -31.91
C SER A 92 -23.38 -9.21 -32.13
N ASP A 93 -23.89 -8.57 -31.10
CA ASP A 93 -24.35 -7.18 -31.12
C ASP A 93 -23.64 -6.34 -30.07
N GLY A 94 -22.70 -5.63 -30.51
CA GLY A 94 -21.62 -4.76 -30.06
C GLY A 94 -21.76 -3.85 -28.86
N ASP A 95 -22.66 -3.95 -27.88
CA ASP A 95 -22.92 -2.80 -27.02
C ASP A 95 -22.88 -2.99 -25.49
N ALA A 96 -22.68 -4.11 -24.92
CA ALA A 96 -22.47 -4.17 -23.48
C ALA A 96 -21.42 -5.23 -23.12
N ALA A 97 -20.42 -4.86 -22.35
CA ALA A 97 -19.46 -5.81 -21.81
C ALA A 97 -20.17 -6.69 -20.77
N ASN A 98 -20.74 -7.80 -21.22
CA ASN A 98 -21.31 -8.79 -20.34
C ASN A 98 -20.16 -9.58 -19.69
N MET A 99 -20.05 -9.43 -18.38
CA MET A 99 -19.16 -10.18 -17.54
C MET A 99 -19.91 -11.36 -16.93
N TYR A 100 -19.16 -12.42 -16.67
CA TYR A 100 -19.66 -13.60 -16.01
C TYR A 100 -18.75 -13.96 -14.85
N ILE A 101 -19.34 -14.31 -13.72
CA ILE A 101 -18.67 -15.04 -12.64
C ILE A 101 -19.11 -16.51 -12.76
N ASN A 102 -18.15 -17.41 -12.75
CA ASN A 102 -18.39 -18.86 -12.78
C ASN A 102 -17.76 -19.50 -11.54
N VAL A 103 -18.57 -20.24 -10.81
CA VAL A 103 -18.12 -21.06 -9.71
C VAL A 103 -17.99 -22.49 -10.20
N VAL A 104 -16.80 -23.05 -10.07
CA VAL A 104 -16.46 -24.40 -10.50
C VAL A 104 -16.10 -25.22 -9.27
N VAL A 105 -16.84 -26.29 -9.05
CA VAL A 105 -16.66 -27.18 -7.89
C VAL A 105 -16.06 -28.50 -8.33
N ARG A 106 -15.37 -29.14 -7.40
CA ARG A 106 -14.85 -30.50 -7.62
C ARG A 106 -15.86 -31.53 -7.13
N ARG A 107 -16.40 -32.36 -8.06
CA ARG A 107 -17.31 -33.43 -7.75
C ARG A 107 -16.60 -34.77 -8.02
N GLU A 108 -16.42 -35.57 -6.98
CA GLU A 108 -15.62 -36.80 -7.03
C GLU A 108 -14.18 -36.51 -7.50
N SER A 109 -13.88 -36.74 -8.79
CA SER A 109 -12.56 -36.47 -9.38
C SER A 109 -12.61 -35.45 -10.53
N GLU A 110 -13.78 -34.92 -10.85
CA GLU A 110 -13.97 -34.02 -12.00
C GLU A 110 -14.39 -32.63 -11.56
N TRP A 111 -13.90 -31.61 -12.29
CA TRP A 111 -14.34 -30.25 -12.14
C TRP A 111 -15.57 -29.95 -12.97
N ALA A 112 -16.56 -29.30 -12.39
CA ALA A 112 -17.80 -28.93 -13.06
C ALA A 112 -18.29 -27.57 -12.63
N SER A 113 -18.82 -26.78 -13.55
CA SER A 113 -19.49 -25.52 -13.21
C SER A 113 -20.72 -25.82 -12.35
N ALA A 114 -20.75 -25.19 -11.16
CA ALA A 114 -21.88 -25.27 -10.25
C ALA A 114 -22.85 -24.11 -10.47
N ALA A 115 -22.30 -22.90 -10.67
CA ALA A 115 -23.10 -21.68 -10.84
C ALA A 115 -22.43 -20.73 -11.83
N THR A 116 -23.23 -20.03 -12.60
CA THR A 116 -22.78 -18.94 -13.47
C THR A 116 -23.74 -17.78 -13.34
N GLN A 117 -23.21 -16.58 -13.10
CA GLN A 117 -24.00 -15.36 -13.02
C GLN A 117 -23.48 -14.33 -14.01
N LYS A 118 -24.40 -13.73 -14.77
CA LYS A 118 -24.12 -12.65 -15.70
C LYS A 118 -24.31 -11.30 -15.03
N ILE A 119 -23.39 -10.37 -15.31
CA ILE A 119 -23.47 -8.97 -14.88
C ILE A 119 -23.04 -8.05 -15.99
N VAL A 120 -23.62 -6.84 -16.07
CA VAL A 120 -23.19 -5.78 -16.97
C VAL A 120 -22.09 -4.99 -16.29
N ALA A 121 -20.84 -5.26 -16.64
CA ALA A 121 -19.66 -4.60 -16.07
C ALA A 121 -18.55 -4.49 -17.12
N GLY A 122 -17.66 -3.51 -16.98
CA GLY A 122 -16.48 -3.32 -17.81
C GLY A 122 -15.33 -4.26 -17.44
N GLY A 123 -15.23 -4.64 -16.16
CA GLY A 123 -14.18 -5.47 -15.64
C GLY A 123 -14.43 -5.89 -14.19
N VAL A 124 -13.48 -6.63 -13.63
CA VAL A 124 -13.42 -7.01 -12.22
C VAL A 124 -12.31 -6.19 -11.59
N GLU A 125 -12.64 -5.39 -10.59
CA GLU A 125 -11.62 -4.63 -9.85
C GLU A 125 -10.92 -5.54 -8.84
N ARG A 126 -11.68 -6.26 -8.00
CA ARG A 126 -11.12 -7.18 -7.00
C ARG A 126 -12.11 -8.28 -6.60
N ILE A 127 -11.58 -9.32 -6.00
CA ILE A 127 -12.34 -10.34 -5.29
C ILE A 127 -11.72 -10.54 -3.91
N ASP A 128 -12.58 -10.66 -2.90
CA ASP A 128 -12.20 -11.01 -1.53
C ASP A 128 -13.19 -12.05 -0.98
N PHE A 129 -12.79 -12.73 0.10
CA PHE A 129 -13.57 -13.73 0.79
C PHE A 129 -13.60 -13.39 2.29
N CYS A 130 -14.79 -13.43 2.88
CA CYS A 130 -14.98 -13.09 4.28
C CYS A 130 -16.22 -13.75 4.83
N ASP A 131 -16.13 -14.41 5.98
CA ASP A 131 -17.29 -14.89 6.72
C ASP A 131 -18.00 -13.68 7.35
N LEU A 132 -19.14 -13.31 6.79
CA LEU A 132 -19.90 -12.11 7.17
C LEU A 132 -21.10 -12.43 8.08
N ASP A 133 -21.53 -13.71 8.17
CA ASP A 133 -22.67 -14.12 9.01
C ASP A 133 -22.26 -15.03 10.17
N GLY A 134 -20.96 -15.33 10.30
CA GLY A 134 -20.38 -16.09 11.41
C GLY A 134 -20.66 -17.60 11.34
N ASP A 135 -21.07 -18.11 10.18
CA ASP A 135 -21.37 -19.54 10.00
C ASP A 135 -20.12 -20.40 9.68
N GLY A 136 -18.94 -19.76 9.57
CA GLY A 136 -17.66 -20.38 9.26
C GLY A 136 -17.42 -20.56 7.75
N ILE A 137 -18.33 -20.09 6.90
CA ILE A 137 -18.25 -20.15 5.45
C ILE A 137 -18.11 -18.73 4.91
N SER A 138 -17.14 -18.52 3.99
CA SER A 138 -16.89 -17.17 3.48
C SER A 138 -17.89 -16.76 2.41
N GLU A 139 -18.45 -15.56 2.55
CA GLU A 139 -19.07 -14.85 1.44
C GLU A 139 -18.02 -14.37 0.44
N ILE A 140 -18.47 -14.16 -0.81
CA ILE A 140 -17.66 -13.74 -1.93
C ILE A 140 -17.96 -12.25 -2.19
N LEU A 141 -16.95 -11.41 -2.08
CA LEU A 141 -17.05 -9.97 -2.32
C LEU A 141 -16.38 -9.64 -3.65
N VAL A 142 -17.15 -9.17 -4.62
CA VAL A 142 -16.63 -8.83 -5.95
C VAL A 142 -16.82 -7.36 -6.24
N GLY A 143 -15.70 -6.66 -6.44
CA GLY A 143 -15.67 -5.29 -6.93
C GLY A 143 -15.77 -5.26 -8.45
N TRP A 144 -16.85 -4.67 -8.97
CA TRP A 144 -17.11 -4.53 -10.39
C TRP A 144 -16.78 -3.12 -10.91
N GLU A 145 -16.08 -3.05 -12.02
CA GLU A 145 -15.91 -1.82 -12.80
C GLU A 145 -17.12 -1.65 -13.73
N ILE A 146 -17.92 -0.62 -13.50
CA ILE A 146 -19.14 -0.42 -14.28
C ILE A 146 -18.80 0.25 -15.60
N TYR A 147 -19.30 -0.32 -16.71
CA TYR A 147 -19.04 0.20 -18.06
C TYR A 147 -19.56 1.63 -18.23
N GLY A 148 -18.67 2.53 -18.67
CA GLY A 148 -19.01 3.93 -18.91
C GLY A 148 -19.19 4.78 -17.66
N ALA A 149 -18.92 4.24 -16.47
CA ALA A 149 -18.92 4.98 -15.21
C ALA A 149 -17.52 4.98 -14.57
N SER A 150 -17.21 6.02 -13.82
CA SER A 150 -16.02 6.05 -12.95
C SER A 150 -16.27 5.34 -11.61
N GLU A 151 -17.51 4.96 -11.35
CA GLU A 151 -17.96 4.33 -10.12
C GLU A 151 -17.77 2.82 -10.16
N ARG A 152 -17.39 2.24 -9.03
CA ARG A 152 -17.33 0.81 -8.80
C ARG A 152 -18.51 0.34 -7.97
N GLN A 153 -18.89 -0.92 -8.15
CA GLN A 153 -19.93 -1.55 -7.35
C GLN A 153 -19.41 -2.82 -6.69
N LEU A 154 -19.58 -2.92 -5.39
CA LEU A 154 -19.32 -4.11 -4.60
C LEU A 154 -20.57 -4.98 -4.59
N ALA A 155 -20.48 -6.18 -5.14
CA ALA A 155 -21.48 -7.22 -4.98
C ALA A 155 -21.02 -8.23 -3.94
N VAL A 156 -21.92 -8.62 -3.06
CA VAL A 156 -21.73 -9.69 -2.08
C VAL A 156 -22.54 -10.89 -2.52
N TYR A 157 -21.91 -12.05 -2.54
CA TYR A 157 -22.55 -13.31 -2.90
C TYR A 157 -22.36 -14.32 -1.79
N SER A 158 -23.41 -15.13 -1.51
CA SER A 158 -23.30 -16.35 -0.74
C SER A 158 -23.41 -17.55 -1.69
N PHE A 159 -22.63 -18.59 -1.44
CA PHE A 159 -22.69 -19.83 -2.19
C PHE A 159 -23.17 -20.96 -1.26
N LYS A 160 -24.37 -21.46 -1.49
CA LYS A 160 -24.97 -22.52 -0.68
C LYS A 160 -25.69 -23.54 -1.58
N ASN A 161 -25.45 -24.82 -1.35
CA ASN A 161 -26.08 -25.94 -2.12
C ASN A 161 -25.85 -25.90 -3.64
N GLY A 162 -24.71 -25.33 -4.08
CA GLY A 162 -24.37 -25.19 -5.50
C GLY A 162 -25.01 -23.98 -6.19
N GLU A 163 -25.64 -23.09 -5.45
CA GLU A 163 -26.28 -21.89 -5.96
C GLU A 163 -25.50 -20.63 -5.47
N LEU A 164 -25.20 -19.72 -6.40
CA LEU A 164 -24.61 -18.42 -6.13
C LEU A 164 -25.71 -17.36 -6.02
N THR A 165 -25.92 -16.82 -4.84
CA THR A 165 -26.97 -15.83 -4.57
C THR A 165 -26.35 -14.47 -4.27
N GLN A 166 -26.72 -13.46 -5.06
CA GLN A 166 -26.33 -12.08 -4.79
C GLN A 166 -27.13 -11.51 -3.62
N ARG A 167 -26.42 -11.09 -2.56
CA ARG A 167 -27.01 -10.55 -1.33
C ARG A 167 -27.19 -9.05 -1.38
N THR A 168 -26.29 -8.34 -2.06
CA THR A 168 -26.37 -6.88 -2.26
C THR A 168 -25.48 -6.43 -3.41
N MET A 169 -25.67 -5.17 -3.80
CA MET A 169 -24.75 -4.42 -4.67
C MET A 169 -24.71 -2.97 -4.20
N GLN A 170 -23.54 -2.48 -3.80
CA GLN A 170 -23.33 -1.15 -3.23
C GLN A 170 -22.24 -0.40 -3.98
N LYS A 171 -22.42 0.91 -4.18
CA LYS A 171 -21.34 1.79 -4.66
C LYS A 171 -20.22 1.85 -3.63
N TYR A 172 -18.97 1.84 -4.08
CA TYR A 172 -17.81 1.96 -3.23
C TYR A 172 -16.62 2.62 -3.95
N SER A 173 -15.72 3.19 -3.17
CA SER A 173 -14.39 3.61 -3.62
C SER A 173 -13.32 2.68 -3.05
N ARG A 174 -13.47 2.31 -1.77
CA ARG A 174 -12.64 1.35 -1.04
C ARG A 174 -13.51 0.52 -0.11
N PHE A 175 -13.08 -0.69 0.20
CA PHE A 175 -13.71 -1.51 1.25
C PHE A 175 -12.71 -2.44 1.92
N VAL A 176 -13.01 -2.81 3.15
CA VAL A 176 -12.36 -3.89 3.89
C VAL A 176 -13.40 -4.64 4.71
N CYS A 177 -13.07 -5.86 5.13
CA CYS A 177 -13.89 -6.65 6.04
C CYS A 177 -13.15 -6.80 7.38
N CYS A 178 -13.86 -6.58 8.46
CA CYS A 178 -13.35 -6.75 9.83
C CYS A 178 -14.50 -6.77 10.82
N ASP A 179 -14.29 -7.42 11.97
CA ASP A 179 -15.16 -7.29 13.12
C ASP A 179 -14.83 -5.95 13.83
N LEU A 180 -15.56 -4.90 13.47
CA LEU A 180 -15.28 -3.54 13.94
C LEU A 180 -16.03 -3.19 15.22
N ASP A 181 -17.16 -3.85 15.47
CA ASP A 181 -17.99 -3.62 16.67
C ASP A 181 -17.81 -4.69 17.75
N GLU A 182 -16.89 -5.65 17.52
CA GLU A 182 -16.49 -6.73 18.44
C GLU A 182 -17.66 -7.68 18.80
N ASP A 183 -18.59 -7.90 17.87
CA ASP A 183 -19.71 -8.83 18.10
C ASP A 183 -19.40 -10.28 17.65
N GLY A 184 -18.20 -10.52 17.12
CA GLY A 184 -17.69 -11.84 16.68
C GLY A 184 -18.04 -12.18 15.23
N THR A 185 -18.64 -11.28 14.47
CA THR A 185 -18.89 -11.40 13.04
C THR A 185 -18.21 -10.27 12.27
N ASN A 186 -17.82 -10.51 11.03
CA ASN A 186 -17.19 -9.45 10.25
C ASN A 186 -18.23 -8.55 9.59
N GLU A 187 -17.97 -7.25 9.60
CA GLU A 187 -18.68 -6.25 8.82
C GLU A 187 -17.92 -5.89 7.55
N ILE A 188 -18.66 -5.29 6.61
CA ILE A 188 -18.09 -4.65 5.44
C ILE A 188 -17.97 -3.15 5.72
N PHE A 189 -16.75 -2.67 5.87
CA PHE A 189 -16.45 -1.23 5.93
C PHE A 189 -16.29 -0.69 4.52
N ILE A 190 -17.11 0.28 4.11
CA ILE A 190 -17.11 0.87 2.77
C ILE A 190 -16.83 2.36 2.85
N ILE A 191 -15.90 2.83 2.01
CA ILE A 191 -15.66 4.26 1.78
C ILE A 191 -16.29 4.65 0.45
N LYS A 192 -17.08 5.73 0.45
CA LYS A 192 -17.58 6.42 -0.73
C LYS A 192 -16.86 7.75 -0.88
N PHE A 193 -16.11 7.91 -1.96
CA PHE A 193 -15.32 9.10 -2.22
C PHE A 193 -15.55 9.62 -3.64
N SER A 194 -15.81 10.92 -3.76
CA SER A 194 -15.86 11.67 -5.02
C SER A 194 -15.41 13.11 -4.75
N ALA A 195 -14.20 13.46 -5.16
CA ALA A 195 -13.69 14.83 -5.03
C ALA A 195 -14.55 15.83 -5.82
N ALA A 196 -15.07 15.42 -6.97
CA ALA A 196 -15.91 16.28 -7.83
C ALA A 196 -17.27 16.60 -7.19
N GLU A 197 -17.85 15.66 -6.45
CA GLU A 197 -19.15 15.80 -5.79
C GLU A 197 -19.01 16.19 -4.31
N GLN A 198 -17.78 16.36 -3.81
CA GLN A 198 -17.47 16.61 -2.40
C GLN A 198 -18.08 15.55 -1.46
N ILE A 199 -17.99 14.30 -1.88
CA ILE A 199 -18.40 13.15 -1.08
C ILE A 199 -17.14 12.53 -0.51
N ASN A 200 -17.11 12.36 0.81
CA ASN A 200 -16.19 11.48 1.52
C ASN A 200 -16.90 10.99 2.76
N SER A 201 -17.22 9.70 2.82
CA SER A 201 -17.95 9.10 3.92
C SER A 201 -17.58 7.62 4.06
N ALA A 202 -17.67 7.12 5.28
CA ALA A 202 -17.52 5.73 5.60
C ALA A 202 -18.82 5.16 6.16
N SER A 203 -19.13 3.91 5.80
CA SER A 203 -20.28 3.17 6.33
C SER A 203 -19.88 1.73 6.64
N VAL A 204 -20.50 1.17 7.67
CA VAL A 204 -20.34 -0.21 8.14
C VAL A 204 -21.60 -0.97 7.83
N TYR A 205 -21.48 -2.09 7.13
CA TYR A 205 -22.59 -2.93 6.70
C TYR A 205 -22.48 -4.32 7.30
N LYS A 206 -23.60 -4.87 7.75
CA LYS A 206 -23.69 -6.24 8.25
C LYS A 206 -24.57 -7.11 7.36
N LEU A 207 -24.13 -8.35 7.12
CA LEU A 207 -24.96 -9.36 6.47
C LEU A 207 -25.98 -9.92 7.45
N THR A 208 -27.24 -9.96 7.03
CA THR A 208 -28.36 -10.51 7.78
C THR A 208 -29.15 -11.49 6.88
N GLU A 209 -30.09 -12.23 7.43
CA GLU A 209 -30.97 -13.08 6.62
C GLU A 209 -31.69 -12.30 5.50
N GLY A 210 -32.04 -11.04 5.75
CA GLY A 210 -32.72 -10.15 4.81
C GLY A 210 -31.81 -9.51 3.75
N GLY A 211 -30.50 -9.72 3.81
CA GLY A 211 -29.50 -9.11 2.96
C GLY A 211 -28.51 -8.24 3.75
N VAL A 212 -27.82 -7.32 3.08
CA VAL A 212 -26.82 -6.46 3.70
C VAL A 212 -27.46 -5.14 4.14
N THR A 213 -27.27 -4.78 5.41
CA THR A 213 -27.89 -3.60 6.05
C THR A 213 -26.78 -2.68 6.59
N GLU A 214 -26.94 -1.36 6.38
CA GLU A 214 -26.07 -0.36 7.00
C GLU A 214 -26.33 -0.27 8.50
N LEU A 215 -25.27 -0.42 9.30
CA LEU A 215 -25.32 -0.29 10.76
C LEU A 215 -24.94 1.12 11.21
N TYR A 216 -23.81 1.59 10.70
CA TYR A 216 -23.19 2.84 11.12
C TYR A 216 -22.67 3.59 9.90
N SER A 217 -22.63 4.90 9.99
CA SER A 217 -21.95 5.75 9.00
C SER A 217 -21.40 7.02 9.63
N CYS A 218 -20.36 7.57 9.03
CA CYS A 218 -19.83 8.87 9.41
C CYS A 218 -19.25 9.61 8.20
N GLU A 219 -19.26 10.93 8.28
CA GLU A 219 -18.61 11.79 7.31
C GLU A 219 -17.09 11.79 7.53
N LEU A 220 -16.34 11.92 6.43
CA LEU A 220 -14.90 12.10 6.40
C LEU A 220 -14.54 13.47 5.84
N ASP A 221 -13.26 13.85 5.87
CA ASP A 221 -12.80 15.14 5.34
C ASP A 221 -13.05 15.24 3.82
N LYS A 222 -13.97 16.12 3.44
CA LYS A 222 -14.39 16.33 2.03
C LYS A 222 -13.43 17.19 1.22
N THR A 223 -12.40 17.74 1.85
CA THR A 223 -11.40 18.60 1.19
C THR A 223 -10.21 17.83 0.64
N VAL A 224 -10.17 16.51 0.84
CA VAL A 224 -9.14 15.62 0.30
C VAL A 224 -9.33 15.36 -1.19
N GLN A 225 -8.26 14.98 -1.89
CA GLN A 225 -8.25 14.71 -3.33
C GLN A 225 -8.23 13.23 -3.68
N SER A 226 -7.78 12.38 -2.77
CA SER A 226 -7.80 10.92 -2.95
C SER A 226 -7.74 10.19 -1.63
N VAL A 227 -8.23 8.95 -1.63
CA VAL A 227 -8.29 8.04 -0.48
C VAL A 227 -7.48 6.79 -0.81
N ALA A 228 -6.54 6.43 0.07
CA ALA A 228 -5.76 5.20 -0.03
C ALA A 228 -6.60 3.96 0.35
N GLU A 229 -6.02 2.77 0.20
CA GLU A 229 -6.62 1.55 0.74
C GLU A 229 -6.66 1.65 2.28
N PRO A 230 -7.81 1.37 2.91
CA PRO A 230 -7.92 1.39 4.36
C PRO A 230 -7.14 0.23 4.98
N VAL A 231 -6.56 0.48 6.14
CA VAL A 231 -5.80 -0.52 6.90
C VAL A 231 -6.55 -0.83 8.18
N VAL A 232 -6.88 -2.11 8.37
CA VAL A 232 -7.49 -2.60 9.61
C VAL A 232 -6.40 -2.90 10.63
N SER A 233 -6.53 -2.38 11.83
CA SER A 233 -5.66 -2.65 12.96
C SER A 233 -6.42 -2.38 14.27
N HIS A 234 -5.69 -2.13 15.35
CA HIS A 234 -6.24 -1.80 16.65
C HIS A 234 -5.72 -0.44 17.13
N LEU A 235 -6.53 0.26 17.89
CA LEU A 235 -6.03 1.34 18.73
C LEU A 235 -5.08 0.80 19.78
N SER A 236 -4.20 1.63 20.34
CA SER A 236 -3.32 1.18 21.45
C SER A 236 -4.09 0.79 22.72
N SER A 237 -5.40 1.05 22.77
CA SER A 237 -6.33 0.52 23.77
C SER A 237 -6.81 -0.91 23.50
N GLY A 238 -6.47 -1.48 22.33
CA GLY A 238 -6.90 -2.81 21.89
C GLY A 238 -8.18 -2.84 21.07
N LYS A 239 -8.89 -1.71 20.92
CA LYS A 239 -10.16 -1.63 20.16
C LYS A 239 -9.86 -1.71 18.64
N PRO A 240 -10.63 -2.49 17.86
CA PRO A 240 -10.53 -2.51 16.39
C PRO A 240 -10.73 -1.12 15.79
N ALA A 241 -9.96 -0.80 14.77
CA ALA A 241 -10.00 0.48 14.07
C ALA A 241 -9.58 0.37 12.61
N VAL A 242 -10.10 1.27 11.79
CA VAL A 242 -9.71 1.43 10.39
C VAL A 242 -8.96 2.74 10.24
N TYR A 243 -7.75 2.65 9.69
CA TYR A 243 -6.86 3.77 9.40
C TYR A 243 -6.92 4.09 7.91
N ILE A 244 -7.07 5.36 7.57
CA ILE A 244 -7.24 5.81 6.19
C ILE A 244 -6.28 6.97 5.94
N ASP A 245 -5.31 6.75 5.05
CA ASP A 245 -4.45 7.81 4.55
C ASP A 245 -5.12 8.50 3.35
N GLU A 246 -5.10 9.81 3.35
CA GLU A 246 -5.73 10.62 2.33
C GLU A 246 -4.80 11.75 1.87
N ILE A 247 -4.86 12.08 0.58
CA ILE A 247 -4.11 13.21 0.03
C ILE A 247 -4.93 14.49 0.22
N LYS A 248 -4.31 15.48 0.86
CA LYS A 248 -4.90 16.81 1.12
C LYS A 248 -3.96 17.92 0.65
N GLY A 249 -4.30 18.56 -0.46
CA GLY A 249 -3.43 19.55 -1.09
C GLY A 249 -2.12 18.93 -1.56
N VAL A 250 -1.00 19.46 -1.05
CA VAL A 250 0.35 18.92 -1.30
C VAL A 250 0.82 17.97 -0.21
N GLY A 251 -0.04 17.67 0.74
CA GLY A 251 0.25 16.82 1.89
C GLY A 251 -0.66 15.59 1.97
N ALA A 252 -0.64 14.95 3.12
CA ALA A 252 -1.51 13.84 3.47
C ALA A 252 -2.04 13.99 4.89
N VAL A 253 -3.17 13.37 5.17
CA VAL A 253 -3.78 13.22 6.49
C VAL A 253 -4.08 11.76 6.76
N THR A 254 -4.25 11.40 8.02
CA THR A 254 -4.79 10.09 8.42
C THR A 254 -6.04 10.31 9.23
N GLU A 255 -7.11 9.64 8.85
CA GLU A 255 -8.32 9.49 9.63
C GLU A 255 -8.34 8.12 10.30
N VAL A 256 -8.93 8.04 11.50
CA VAL A 256 -9.05 6.78 12.25
C VAL A 256 -10.47 6.61 12.68
N LEU A 257 -11.08 5.51 12.23
CA LEU A 257 -12.47 5.19 12.50
C LEU A 257 -12.60 3.93 13.35
N PHE A 258 -13.46 3.98 14.31
CA PHE A 258 -13.82 2.83 15.15
C PHE A 258 -15.25 2.96 15.67
N VAL A 259 -15.83 1.86 16.16
CA VAL A 259 -17.17 1.88 16.74
C VAL A 259 -17.09 2.23 18.22
N GLU A 260 -17.81 3.25 18.62
CA GLU A 260 -17.99 3.62 20.01
C GLU A 260 -19.46 3.93 20.33
N LYS A 261 -20.01 3.32 21.37
CA LYS A 261 -21.41 3.50 21.79
C LYS A 261 -22.43 3.33 20.65
N ASN A 262 -22.21 2.31 19.82
CA ASN A 262 -23.01 2.00 18.62
C ASN A 262 -23.01 3.14 17.58
N GLN A 263 -21.90 3.81 17.41
CA GLN A 263 -21.69 4.82 16.39
C GLN A 263 -20.31 4.66 15.77
N LEU A 264 -20.19 4.84 14.46
CA LEU A 264 -18.90 4.99 13.81
C LEU A 264 -18.38 6.40 14.06
N VAL A 265 -17.22 6.53 14.68
CA VAL A 265 -16.63 7.81 15.06
C VAL A 265 -15.32 8.07 14.34
N ASN A 266 -15.05 9.34 14.05
CA ASN A 266 -13.79 9.85 13.48
C ASN A 266 -13.28 11.00 14.37
N PRO A 267 -12.62 10.71 15.50
CA PRO A 267 -12.26 11.74 16.47
C PRO A 267 -11.12 12.66 16.04
N LEU A 268 -10.35 12.29 15.00
CA LEU A 268 -9.23 13.12 14.49
C LEU A 268 -9.71 14.24 13.57
N MET A 269 -10.94 14.16 13.06
CA MET A 269 -11.57 15.25 12.31
C MET A 269 -12.07 16.33 13.26
N ASN A 270 -11.77 17.58 12.95
CA ASN A 270 -12.28 18.70 13.73
C ASN A 270 -13.80 18.86 13.53
N PRO A 271 -14.62 18.83 14.58
CA PRO A 271 -16.08 18.86 14.44
C PRO A 271 -16.63 20.20 13.92
N GLU A 272 -15.91 21.30 14.08
CA GLU A 272 -16.35 22.63 13.63
C GLU A 272 -16.01 22.87 12.15
N SER A 273 -14.76 22.59 11.76
CA SER A 273 -14.31 22.79 10.38
C SER A 273 -14.65 21.62 9.46
N GLN A 274 -14.95 20.45 10.00
CA GLN A 274 -15.11 19.19 9.26
C GLN A 274 -13.85 18.81 8.45
N GLU A 275 -12.69 19.18 8.98
CA GLU A 275 -11.38 18.90 8.35
C GLU A 275 -10.46 18.15 9.31
N THR A 276 -9.67 17.26 8.76
CA THR A 276 -8.59 16.56 9.47
C THR A 276 -7.29 17.32 9.26
N LEU A 277 -6.83 18.03 10.31
CA LEU A 277 -5.64 18.86 10.28
C LEU A 277 -4.56 18.40 11.26
N LEU A 278 -4.94 17.68 12.32
CA LEU A 278 -4.01 17.23 13.35
C LEU A 278 -2.93 16.31 12.80
N THR A 279 -3.28 15.49 11.81
CA THR A 279 -2.38 14.52 11.16
C THR A 279 -1.84 15.02 9.82
N LEU A 280 -2.02 16.32 9.49
CA LEU A 280 -1.53 16.91 8.24
C LEU A 280 -0.01 16.89 8.20
N ARG A 281 0.53 16.31 7.13
CA ARG A 281 1.94 16.09 6.91
C ARG A 281 2.33 16.14 5.44
N SER A 282 3.63 16.08 5.16
CA SER A 282 4.14 15.94 3.79
C SER A 282 3.62 14.64 3.16
N ALA A 283 3.22 14.71 1.89
CA ALA A 283 2.84 13.52 1.13
C ALA A 283 4.00 12.50 1.08
N GLY A 284 3.67 11.21 0.94
CA GLY A 284 4.64 10.11 0.90
C GLY A 284 5.07 9.58 2.27
N ILE A 285 4.53 10.13 3.38
CA ILE A 285 4.72 9.59 4.73
C ILE A 285 3.39 8.97 5.16
N GLY A 286 3.28 7.64 5.13
CA GLY A 286 2.06 6.89 5.46
C GLY A 286 1.98 6.48 6.93
N ALA A 287 0.75 6.26 7.41
CA ALA A 287 0.50 5.58 8.66
C ALA A 287 0.88 4.10 8.52
N ARG A 288 1.60 3.55 9.48
CA ARG A 288 2.07 2.16 9.45
C ARG A 288 2.54 1.71 10.83
N ASP A 289 2.61 0.43 11.03
CA ASP A 289 3.31 -0.17 12.17
C ASP A 289 4.82 0.05 12.00
N ILE A 290 5.35 1.09 12.64
CA ILE A 290 6.74 1.54 12.47
C ILE A 290 7.72 0.79 13.37
N ASN A 291 7.20 0.17 14.43
CA ASN A 291 7.97 -0.50 15.48
C ASN A 291 7.74 -2.02 15.50
N ASN A 292 6.85 -2.56 14.65
CA ASN A 292 6.44 -3.96 14.53
C ASN A 292 5.77 -4.50 15.82
N ASP A 293 4.94 -3.70 16.47
CA ASP A 293 4.14 -4.12 17.62
C ASP A 293 2.69 -4.53 17.28
N GLY A 294 2.31 -4.41 15.99
CA GLY A 294 0.98 -4.73 15.47
C GLY A 294 -0.01 -3.57 15.55
N ILE A 295 0.41 -2.41 16.05
CA ILE A 295 -0.39 -1.18 16.10
C ILE A 295 0.07 -0.24 14.97
N ILE A 296 -0.87 0.44 14.34
CA ILE A 296 -0.53 1.45 13.34
C ILE A 296 -0.21 2.77 14.02
N GLU A 297 0.99 3.30 13.80
CA GLU A 297 1.32 4.66 14.19
C GLU A 297 0.97 5.66 13.09
N ILE A 298 0.40 6.77 13.55
CA ILE A 298 0.00 7.91 12.74
C ILE A 298 1.16 8.91 12.71
N PRO A 299 1.68 9.27 11.53
CA PRO A 299 2.72 10.29 11.44
C PRO A 299 2.15 11.69 11.63
N VAL A 300 2.66 12.40 12.62
CA VAL A 300 2.34 13.79 12.94
C VAL A 300 3.58 14.63 12.77
N GLN A 301 3.51 15.75 12.05
CA GLN A 301 4.63 16.63 11.83
C GLN A 301 4.72 17.74 12.89
N GLU A 302 5.92 17.94 13.39
CA GLU A 302 6.28 19.00 14.31
C GLU A 302 7.32 19.92 13.66
N ASN A 303 7.10 21.25 13.74
CA ASN A 303 8.09 22.22 13.26
C ASN A 303 9.37 22.12 14.08
N VAL A 304 10.51 22.08 13.40
CA VAL A 304 11.82 22.17 14.03
C VAL A 304 12.50 23.48 13.61
N PRO A 305 13.22 24.17 14.51
CA PRO A 305 14.02 25.33 14.15
C PRO A 305 14.99 25.02 13.01
N SER A 306 14.99 25.88 11.99
CA SER A 306 15.86 25.77 10.82
C SER A 306 17.06 26.72 10.95
N LEU A 307 18.26 26.18 10.77
CA LEU A 307 19.51 26.92 10.75
C LEU A 307 19.96 27.29 9.32
N THR A 308 19.08 27.21 8.34
CA THR A 308 19.39 27.42 6.93
C THR A 308 19.89 28.85 6.70
N LYS A 309 20.99 29.01 5.97
CA LYS A 309 21.55 30.30 5.59
C LYS A 309 20.79 30.99 4.45
N SER A 310 19.88 30.30 3.77
CA SER A 310 19.09 30.87 2.68
C SER A 310 17.89 31.66 3.20
N ALA A 311 17.61 32.80 2.57
CA ALA A 311 16.55 33.73 2.94
C ALA A 311 15.10 33.23 2.69
N VAL A 312 14.93 31.98 2.41
CA VAL A 312 13.62 31.36 2.20
C VAL A 312 13.18 30.76 3.54
N ASN A 313 12.03 31.19 4.04
CA ASN A 313 11.34 30.61 5.22
C ASN A 313 10.90 29.15 4.96
N GLU A 314 11.84 28.27 4.68
CA GLU A 314 11.55 26.85 4.52
C GLU A 314 11.29 26.25 5.90
N LYS A 315 10.06 25.81 6.11
CA LYS A 315 9.72 25.07 7.33
C LYS A 315 10.31 23.67 7.25
N LEU A 316 11.05 23.29 8.27
CA LEU A 316 11.54 21.94 8.46
C LEU A 316 10.69 21.24 9.53
N TYR A 317 10.48 19.94 9.33
CA TYR A 317 9.65 19.14 10.20
C TYR A 317 10.40 17.91 10.68
N LEU A 318 10.14 17.56 11.93
CA LEU A 318 10.29 16.20 12.42
C LEU A 318 8.98 15.46 12.24
N THR A 319 9.05 14.16 12.11
CA THR A 319 7.88 13.30 12.06
C THR A 319 7.82 12.46 13.34
N ASN A 320 6.76 12.63 14.09
CA ASN A 320 6.42 11.84 15.26
C ASN A 320 5.44 10.74 14.84
N TRP A 321 5.81 9.47 14.91
CA TRP A 321 4.89 8.36 14.76
C TRP A 321 4.20 8.12 16.08
N CYS A 322 2.90 8.33 16.10
CA CYS A 322 2.09 8.30 17.31
C CYS A 322 1.09 7.15 17.28
N SER A 323 1.06 6.32 18.30
CA SER A 323 -0.07 5.43 18.55
C SER A 323 -1.27 6.24 19.05
N TYR A 324 -2.48 5.76 18.75
CA TYR A 324 -3.71 6.40 19.15
C TYR A 324 -4.55 5.45 20.03
N ASN A 325 -5.02 5.91 21.19
CA ASN A 325 -5.81 5.09 22.12
C ASN A 325 -7.33 5.33 22.05
N GLY A 326 -7.78 6.21 21.13
CA GLY A 326 -9.16 6.66 21.00
C GLY A 326 -9.40 8.06 21.55
N GLU A 327 -8.48 8.60 22.35
CA GLU A 327 -8.58 9.94 22.97
C GLU A 327 -7.33 10.78 22.67
N THR A 328 -6.15 10.18 22.81
CA THR A 328 -4.85 10.88 22.72
C THR A 328 -3.87 10.18 21.83
N LEU A 329 -3.05 10.97 21.13
CA LEU A 329 -1.88 10.54 20.38
C LEU A 329 -0.68 10.47 21.33
N THR A 330 0.01 9.32 21.33
CA THR A 330 1.23 9.12 22.13
C THR A 330 2.40 8.85 21.21
N ASN A 331 3.42 9.71 21.25
CA ASN A 331 4.61 9.57 20.41
C ASN A 331 5.40 8.31 20.77
N GLN A 332 5.60 7.43 19.79
CA GLN A 332 6.38 6.21 19.88
C GLN A 332 7.79 6.40 19.31
N MET A 333 7.92 7.19 18.24
CA MET A 333 9.19 7.40 17.56
C MET A 333 9.21 8.77 16.87
N THR A 334 10.34 9.48 17.02
CA THR A 334 10.56 10.72 16.28
C THR A 334 11.70 10.54 15.29
N ALA A 335 11.53 10.99 14.05
CA ALA A 335 12.58 10.96 13.06
C ALA A 335 12.65 12.23 12.20
N MET A 336 13.86 12.50 11.72
CA MET A 336 14.14 13.44 10.66
C MET A 336 14.06 12.69 9.33
N ILE A 337 13.14 13.07 8.44
CA ILE A 337 12.98 12.48 7.11
C ILE A 337 13.66 13.34 6.07
N ASN A 338 14.45 12.73 5.20
CA ASN A 338 15.04 13.34 4.02
C ASN A 338 14.56 12.63 2.75
N SER A 339 13.38 13.00 2.28
CA SER A 339 12.77 12.41 1.08
C SER A 339 13.57 12.70 -0.21
N ASN A 340 14.37 13.77 -0.25
CA ASN A 340 15.19 14.09 -1.42
C ASN A 340 16.32 13.07 -1.63
N ASP A 341 16.88 12.58 -0.52
CA ASP A 341 18.02 11.67 -0.52
C ASP A 341 17.62 10.24 -0.08
N GLY A 342 16.33 9.98 0.10
CA GLY A 342 15.78 8.63 0.30
C GLY A 342 16.12 7.98 1.65
N TYR A 343 16.14 8.75 2.76
CA TYR A 343 16.39 8.19 4.08
C TYR A 343 15.63 8.90 5.20
N TYR A 344 15.54 8.24 6.34
CA TYR A 344 15.19 8.87 7.60
C TYR A 344 16.13 8.45 8.73
N TYR A 345 16.25 9.32 9.73
CA TYR A 345 17.05 9.08 10.91
C TYR A 345 16.20 9.20 12.18
N VAL A 346 16.11 8.09 12.94
CA VAL A 346 15.40 8.06 14.22
C VAL A 346 16.19 8.78 15.27
N LEU A 347 15.57 9.79 15.87
CA LEU A 347 16.23 10.64 16.88
C LEU A 347 16.33 9.95 18.23
N SER A 348 17.42 10.21 18.94
CA SER A 348 17.50 9.85 20.35
C SER A 348 16.40 10.59 21.14
N PRO A 349 15.65 9.91 22.01
CA PRO A 349 14.64 10.55 22.86
C PRO A 349 15.19 11.73 23.68
N LYS A 350 16.51 11.72 23.96
CA LYS A 350 17.21 12.80 24.69
C LYS A 350 17.28 14.11 23.88
N TRP A 351 17.03 14.07 22.59
CA TRP A 351 17.14 15.23 21.68
C TRP A 351 15.79 15.88 21.37
N THR A 352 14.68 15.21 21.71
CA THR A 352 13.33 15.68 21.41
C THR A 352 13.10 17.08 22.03
N GLY A 353 12.63 18.03 21.22
CA GLY A 353 12.37 19.42 21.62
C GLY A 353 13.62 20.29 21.86
N GLN A 354 14.83 19.74 21.68
CA GLN A 354 16.10 20.43 21.98
C GLN A 354 17.05 20.46 20.79
N ILE A 355 16.51 20.42 19.56
CA ILE A 355 17.33 20.41 18.36
C ILE A 355 16.88 21.45 17.35
N ALA A 356 17.82 21.83 16.48
CA ALA A 356 17.59 22.52 15.23
C ALA A 356 18.21 21.72 14.09
N VAL A 357 17.67 21.87 12.90
CA VAL A 357 18.17 21.17 11.71
C VAL A 357 18.69 22.17 10.69
N LEU A 358 19.86 21.90 10.15
CA LEU A 358 20.39 22.57 8.96
C LEU A 358 20.13 21.69 7.73
N LYS A 359 19.58 22.31 6.70
CA LYS A 359 19.34 21.71 5.39
C LYS A 359 20.19 22.41 4.34
N ASP A 360 21.08 21.69 3.71
CA ASP A 360 21.80 22.11 2.51
C ASP A 360 21.44 21.15 1.38
N THR A 361 20.49 21.56 0.54
CA THR A 361 19.98 20.73 -0.54
C THR A 361 20.97 20.59 -1.69
N GLU A 362 21.79 21.63 -1.94
CA GLU A 362 22.77 21.62 -3.04
C GLU A 362 23.89 20.62 -2.79
N ASN A 363 24.33 20.50 -1.53
CA ASN A 363 25.40 19.60 -1.13
C ASN A 363 24.88 18.26 -0.55
N HIS A 364 23.57 18.04 -0.55
CA HIS A 364 22.95 16.84 0.04
C HIS A 364 23.30 16.61 1.51
N ILE A 365 23.38 17.72 2.30
CA ILE A 365 23.74 17.69 3.71
C ILE A 365 22.50 17.93 4.59
N ARG A 366 22.42 17.18 5.67
CA ARG A 366 21.51 17.40 6.80
C ARG A 366 22.32 17.35 8.08
N GLU A 367 22.21 18.38 8.90
CA GLU A 367 22.89 18.43 10.19
C GLU A 367 21.88 18.66 11.30
N ILE A 368 22.06 17.96 12.40
CA ILE A 368 21.28 18.09 13.62
C ILE A 368 22.15 18.76 14.66
N TYR A 369 21.65 19.85 15.22
CA TYR A 369 22.31 20.63 16.25
C TYR A 369 21.53 20.59 17.55
N ARG A 370 22.22 20.62 18.67
CA ARG A 370 21.59 20.98 19.94
C ARG A 370 21.15 22.44 19.88
N TYR A 371 19.96 22.72 20.36
CA TYR A 371 19.36 24.05 20.31
C TYR A 371 18.60 24.32 21.60
N ASP A 372 18.95 25.44 22.26
CA ASP A 372 18.37 25.83 23.55
C ASP A 372 17.26 26.90 23.43
N GLY A 373 16.85 27.22 22.21
CA GLY A 373 15.83 28.21 21.91
C GLY A 373 16.39 29.56 21.43
N GLU A 374 17.69 29.81 21.53
CA GLU A 374 18.30 31.09 21.16
C GLU A 374 19.31 30.97 20.02
N THR A 375 20.35 30.18 20.19
CA THR A 375 21.43 30.04 19.21
C THR A 375 21.92 28.60 19.09
N ALA A 376 22.40 28.23 17.90
CA ALA A 376 23.18 27.02 17.70
C ALA A 376 24.54 27.39 17.11
N SER A 377 25.60 26.77 17.60
CA SER A 377 26.95 26.95 17.11
C SER A 377 27.49 25.69 16.45
N ALA A 378 28.60 25.80 15.74
CA ALA A 378 29.25 24.61 15.16
C ALA A 378 29.67 23.57 16.23
N ALA A 379 29.93 24.02 17.47
CA ALA A 379 30.24 23.14 18.60
C ALA A 379 29.02 22.34 19.08
N ASP A 380 27.81 22.76 18.75
CA ASP A 380 26.57 22.11 19.14
C ASP A 380 26.08 21.09 18.10
N MET A 381 26.82 20.85 17.02
CA MET A 381 26.51 19.84 16.03
C MET A 381 26.48 18.45 16.69
N LEU A 382 25.37 17.76 16.57
CA LEU A 382 25.17 16.41 17.09
C LEU A 382 25.55 15.37 16.04
N VAL A 383 24.92 15.42 14.88
CA VAL A 383 25.21 14.52 13.75
C VAL A 383 25.05 15.30 12.44
N SER A 384 25.98 15.11 11.53
CA SER A 384 25.91 15.54 10.14
C SER A 384 25.78 14.34 9.24
N PHE A 385 24.85 14.37 8.29
CA PHE A 385 24.67 13.39 7.24
C PHE A 385 24.97 14.01 5.89
N VAL A 386 25.64 13.25 5.03
CA VAL A 386 25.84 13.61 3.62
C VAL A 386 25.55 12.41 2.73
N THR A 387 24.86 12.67 1.62
CA THR A 387 24.60 11.68 0.59
C THR A 387 25.47 12.00 -0.63
N VAL A 388 26.26 11.03 -1.09
CA VAL A 388 27.19 11.19 -2.22
C VAL A 388 26.90 10.11 -3.24
N LYS A 389 26.98 10.42 -4.55
CA LYS A 389 26.81 9.41 -5.60
C LYS A 389 27.92 8.33 -5.52
N LEU A 390 27.58 7.10 -5.71
CA LEU A 390 28.47 5.94 -5.55
C LEU A 390 29.81 6.08 -6.29
N ASN A 391 29.82 6.70 -7.47
CA ASN A 391 31.00 6.88 -8.31
C ASN A 391 31.64 8.27 -8.19
N ASP A 392 31.27 9.04 -7.17
CA ASP A 392 31.77 10.40 -6.96
C ASP A 392 33.14 10.36 -6.26
N LYS A 393 34.05 11.21 -6.73
CA LYS A 393 35.36 11.43 -6.08
C LYS A 393 35.22 12.06 -4.70
N ASP A 394 34.06 12.66 -4.41
CA ASP A 394 33.80 13.35 -3.17
C ASP A 394 33.62 12.40 -1.96
N VAL A 395 33.35 11.11 -2.17
CA VAL A 395 33.34 10.12 -1.07
C VAL A 395 34.64 10.19 -0.28
N GLN A 396 35.81 10.14 -0.99
CA GLN A 396 37.12 10.19 -0.32
C GLN A 396 37.36 11.54 0.38
N LYS A 397 36.84 12.64 -0.17
CA LYS A 397 36.91 13.95 0.46
C LYS A 397 36.23 13.94 1.83
N TYR A 398 34.98 13.47 1.91
CA TYR A 398 34.24 13.41 3.17
C TYR A 398 34.87 12.44 4.18
N LEU A 399 35.39 11.30 3.73
CA LEU A 399 36.13 10.39 4.62
C LEU A 399 37.36 11.09 5.23
N ASN A 400 38.09 11.90 4.45
CA ASN A 400 39.23 12.69 4.94
C ASN A 400 38.81 13.83 5.90
N GLU A 401 37.57 14.31 5.78
CA GLU A 401 36.97 15.32 6.67
C GLU A 401 36.39 14.71 7.95
N GLY A 402 36.56 13.40 8.16
CA GLY A 402 36.15 12.69 9.38
C GLY A 402 34.73 12.15 9.35
N PHE A 403 34.13 12.04 8.16
CA PHE A 403 32.88 11.29 8.00
C PHE A 403 33.16 9.79 7.96
N THR A 404 32.16 9.01 8.34
CA THR A 404 32.20 7.54 8.30
C THR A 404 31.01 7.02 7.48
N GLU A 405 31.22 6.00 6.67
CA GLU A 405 30.15 5.38 5.89
C GLU A 405 29.17 4.66 6.80
N ILE A 406 27.87 4.96 6.62
CA ILE A 406 26.75 4.32 7.33
C ILE A 406 26.26 3.13 6.54
N THR A 407 25.86 3.38 5.28
CA THR A 407 25.33 2.41 4.34
C THR A 407 25.47 2.91 2.92
N ARG A 408 25.10 2.08 1.95
CA ARG A 408 25.00 2.42 0.52
C ARG A 408 23.87 1.65 -0.14
N ASP A 409 23.36 2.20 -1.22
CA ASP A 409 22.50 1.53 -2.17
C ASP A 409 23.17 1.43 -3.56
N GLU A 410 22.42 1.19 -4.62
CA GLU A 410 22.94 1.02 -5.97
C GLU A 410 23.50 2.32 -6.58
N ILE A 411 23.09 3.48 -6.07
CA ILE A 411 23.40 4.80 -6.66
C ILE A 411 24.08 5.76 -5.68
N SER A 412 23.96 5.54 -4.37
CA SER A 412 24.37 6.49 -3.32
C SER A 412 25.17 5.84 -2.21
N VAL A 413 26.06 6.63 -1.61
CA VAL A 413 26.77 6.34 -0.37
C VAL A 413 26.32 7.34 0.68
N TYR A 414 25.91 6.85 1.84
CA TYR A 414 25.45 7.64 2.97
C TYR A 414 26.53 7.67 4.03
N LEU A 415 26.95 8.89 4.41
CA LEU A 415 28.04 9.11 5.33
C LEU A 415 27.53 9.93 6.51
N CYS A 416 28.11 9.72 7.70
CA CYS A 416 27.81 10.55 8.87
C CYS A 416 29.10 11.04 9.55
N LYS A 417 28.97 12.18 10.25
CA LYS A 417 29.94 12.70 11.18
C LYS A 417 29.26 12.99 12.50
N ILE A 418 29.81 12.47 13.58
CA ILE A 418 29.26 12.57 14.93
C ILE A 418 29.99 13.71 15.64
N GLY A 419 29.23 14.64 16.22
CA GLY A 419 29.77 15.74 16.99
C GLY A 419 30.20 15.31 18.39
N GLU A 420 31.06 16.13 19.04
CA GLU A 420 31.60 15.83 20.37
C GLU A 420 30.51 15.69 21.43
N THR A 421 29.48 16.53 21.37
CA THR A 421 28.35 16.52 22.31
C THR A 421 27.56 15.18 22.19
N ALA A 422 27.30 14.71 20.98
CA ALA A 422 26.60 13.45 20.76
C ALA A 422 27.47 12.24 21.18
N ALA A 423 28.77 12.28 20.87
CA ALA A 423 29.73 11.25 21.29
C ALA A 423 29.81 11.15 22.83
N ALA A 424 29.82 12.28 23.53
CA ALA A 424 29.79 12.32 24.99
C ALA A 424 28.48 11.75 25.58
N GLN A 425 27.38 11.76 24.83
CA GLN A 425 26.09 11.12 25.19
C GLN A 425 26.05 9.63 24.85
N GLY A 426 27.12 9.04 24.33
CA GLY A 426 27.23 7.64 23.97
C GLY A 426 26.79 7.31 22.55
N ILE A 427 26.51 8.31 21.70
CA ILE A 427 26.23 8.11 20.30
C ILE A 427 27.53 7.77 19.56
N ASN A 428 27.54 6.67 18.85
CA ASN A 428 28.64 6.21 18.01
C ASN A 428 28.15 5.78 16.64
N THR A 429 29.03 5.39 15.75
CA THR A 429 28.69 5.00 14.38
C THR A 429 27.70 3.82 14.33
N ASP A 430 27.81 2.85 15.22
CA ASP A 430 26.90 1.69 15.26
C ASP A 430 25.49 2.14 15.68
N THR A 431 25.41 3.02 16.68
CA THR A 431 24.13 3.62 17.08
C THR A 431 23.50 4.42 15.92
N VAL A 432 24.30 5.20 15.19
CA VAL A 432 23.80 5.93 14.03
C VAL A 432 23.31 4.98 12.95
N LYS A 433 24.06 3.90 12.64
CA LYS A 433 23.65 2.89 11.66
C LYS A 433 22.33 2.21 12.03
N GLN A 434 22.12 1.87 13.29
CA GLN A 434 20.89 1.25 13.78
C GLN A 434 19.66 2.14 13.56
N ASN A 435 19.83 3.45 13.73
CA ASN A 435 18.77 4.45 13.65
C ASN A 435 18.62 5.09 12.26
N PHE A 436 19.52 4.81 11.33
CA PHE A 436 19.46 5.28 9.95
C PHE A 436 18.77 4.24 9.07
N LYS A 437 17.75 4.65 8.35
CA LYS A 437 16.96 3.78 7.47
C LYS A 437 16.79 4.42 6.10
N LEU A 438 16.92 3.60 5.06
CA LEU A 438 16.54 4.02 3.71
C LEU A 438 15.01 3.99 3.60
N THR A 439 14.46 4.95 2.84
CA THR A 439 13.04 4.89 2.46
C THR A 439 12.89 3.92 1.28
N GLU A 440 11.88 3.11 1.34
CA GLU A 440 11.52 2.19 0.24
C GLU A 440 11.00 2.96 -0.97
#